data_217bb9361585cc9a01670e37d0d0e4fb
#
_entry.id   217bb9361585cc9a01670e37d0d0e4fb
#
_cell.length_a   1.000
_cell.length_b   1.000
_cell.length_c   1.000
_cell.angle_alpha   90.00
_cell.angle_beta   90.00
_cell.angle_gamma   90.00
#
_symmetry.space_group_name_H-M   'P 1'
#
loop_
_entity.id
_entity.type
_entity.pdbx_description
1 polymer ?
#
loop_
_entity_poly.entity_id
_entity_poly.type
_entity_poly.pdbx_seq_one_letter_code
_entity_poly.pdbx_strand_id
1 'polypeptide(L)'
;MTLTDPGRLAGVRLAATVVLLRERAAGDPQVFMLRRSAKSPFMPDTLVFPGGAVDPGDGPEGSDAAFDAAARRECREEAGVVLDVHDLHWFDTWLTPTAEPRRYWARFYLARLAEGEAEDAAADGHETHEGRWATPAEILAAWAREEVDLPPPTLCTLMRLADERRAGLLGLPPAAVHEPILPKGLLQPDANGEAQLVIVLPHDPAYPDLPGDGAPAPARVADLPHRLVRAGRTWRPC
;
A
#
# COMPACT_ATOMS: atom_id res chain seq x y z
N MET A 1 -5.05 -2.41 -23.53
CA MET A 1 -3.71 -2.92 -23.17
C MET A 1 -3.81 -3.33 -21.72
N THR A 2 -3.87 -4.61 -21.44
CA THR A 2 -3.92 -5.12 -20.07
C THR A 2 -2.54 -4.93 -19.43
N LEU A 3 -2.47 -4.18 -18.33
CA LEU A 3 -1.25 -3.92 -17.57
C LEU A 3 -0.90 -5.13 -16.69
N THR A 4 -0.89 -6.34 -17.28
CA THR A 4 -0.68 -7.59 -16.54
C THR A 4 0.79 -8.04 -16.50
N ASP A 5 1.68 -7.36 -17.23
CA ASP A 5 3.10 -7.72 -17.30
C ASP A 5 3.96 -6.56 -16.79
N PRO A 6 4.41 -6.60 -15.53
CA PRO A 6 5.23 -5.54 -14.94
C PRO A 6 6.59 -5.36 -15.63
N GLY A 7 7.16 -6.41 -16.24
CA GLY A 7 8.44 -6.34 -16.96
C GLY A 7 8.41 -5.53 -18.25
N ARG A 8 7.22 -5.14 -18.73
CA ARG A 8 7.06 -4.31 -19.94
C ARG A 8 6.95 -2.81 -19.68
N LEU A 9 6.92 -2.39 -18.42
CA LEU A 9 6.77 -0.98 -18.04
C LEU A 9 8.14 -0.34 -17.85
N ALA A 10 8.68 0.27 -18.89
CA ALA A 10 9.96 0.96 -18.83
C ALA A 10 10.00 1.99 -17.69
N GLY A 11 11.03 1.92 -16.84
CA GLY A 11 11.25 2.84 -15.73
C GLY A 11 10.37 2.60 -14.49
N VAL A 12 9.58 1.53 -14.46
CA VAL A 12 8.81 1.11 -13.28
C VAL A 12 9.63 0.10 -12.48
N ARG A 13 9.77 0.33 -11.17
CA ARG A 13 10.41 -0.59 -10.24
C ARG A 13 9.37 -1.56 -9.67
N LEU A 14 9.76 -2.82 -9.53
CA LEU A 14 8.93 -3.81 -8.86
C LEU A 14 9.12 -3.69 -7.35
N ALA A 15 8.04 -3.86 -6.59
CA ALA A 15 8.07 -3.77 -5.13
C ALA A 15 7.07 -4.74 -4.50
N ALA A 16 7.35 -5.13 -3.26
CA ALA A 16 6.47 -5.94 -2.44
C ALA A 16 6.22 -5.24 -1.11
N THR A 17 4.98 -5.24 -0.65
CA THR A 17 4.54 -4.66 0.63
C THR A 17 3.75 -5.71 1.40
N VAL A 18 3.99 -5.85 2.70
CA VAL A 18 3.33 -6.86 3.51
C VAL A 18 2.56 -6.23 4.67
N VAL A 19 1.27 -6.46 4.70
CA VAL A 19 0.42 -6.18 5.85
C VAL A 19 0.56 -7.34 6.83
N LEU A 20 1.41 -7.17 7.84
CA LEU A 20 1.49 -8.10 8.96
C LEU A 20 0.26 -7.89 9.84
N LEU A 21 -0.52 -8.95 10.04
CA LEU A 21 -1.75 -8.94 10.82
C LEU A 21 -1.61 -9.90 11.99
N ARG A 22 -1.92 -9.44 13.20
CA ARG A 22 -2.11 -10.32 14.36
C ARG A 22 -3.52 -10.26 14.87
N GLU A 23 -4.09 -11.44 15.10
CA GLU A 23 -5.35 -11.59 15.79
C GLU A 23 -5.13 -11.42 17.30
N ARG A 24 -6.08 -10.87 18.01
CA ARG A 24 -6.07 -10.80 19.48
C ARG A 24 -7.24 -11.61 20.03
N ALA A 25 -7.02 -12.24 21.19
CA ALA A 25 -8.03 -13.02 21.88
C ALA A 25 -9.31 -12.20 22.19
N ALA A 26 -9.16 -10.90 22.40
CA ALA A 26 -10.28 -9.96 22.55
C ALA A 26 -9.92 -8.64 21.84
N GLY A 27 -10.78 -8.21 20.92
CA GLY A 27 -10.65 -6.93 20.23
C GLY A 27 -10.38 -7.08 18.74
N ASP A 28 -10.18 -5.93 18.09
CA ASP A 28 -9.91 -5.87 16.66
C ASP A 28 -8.46 -6.31 16.35
N PRO A 29 -8.24 -6.92 15.18
CA PRO A 29 -6.90 -7.28 14.75
C PRO A 29 -6.03 -6.05 14.59
N GLN A 30 -4.73 -6.23 14.86
CA GLN A 30 -3.74 -5.18 14.74
C GLN A 30 -2.86 -5.42 13.53
N VAL A 31 -2.40 -4.34 12.93
CA VAL A 31 -1.41 -4.33 11.86
C VAL A 31 -0.10 -3.71 12.35
N PHE A 32 1.02 -4.22 11.82
CA PHE A 32 2.33 -3.65 12.11
C PHE A 32 2.62 -2.51 11.15
N MET A 33 2.98 -1.35 11.68
CA MET A 33 3.31 -0.16 10.92
C MET A 33 4.71 0.32 11.26
N LEU A 34 5.39 0.82 10.23
CA LEU A 34 6.71 1.41 10.32
C LEU A 34 6.64 2.91 10.02
N ARG A 35 7.35 3.72 10.79
CA ARG A 35 7.51 5.14 10.49
C ARG A 35 8.79 5.36 9.71
N ARG A 36 8.67 5.84 8.49
CA ARG A 36 9.81 6.16 7.64
C ARG A 36 10.62 7.31 8.22
N SER A 37 11.94 7.21 8.05
CA SER A 37 12.84 8.30 8.43
C SER A 37 12.41 9.63 7.81
N ALA A 38 12.46 10.72 8.58
CA ALA A 38 12.26 12.07 8.07
C ALA A 38 13.31 12.46 6.98
N LYS A 39 14.41 11.72 6.88
CA LYS A 39 15.46 11.88 5.86
C LYS A 39 15.23 11.00 4.64
N SER A 40 14.20 10.16 4.61
CA SER A 40 13.91 9.29 3.48
C SER A 40 13.70 10.12 2.21
N PRO A 41 14.33 9.76 1.08
CA PRO A 41 14.19 10.47 -0.19
C PRO A 41 12.81 10.28 -0.84
N PHE A 42 12.02 9.34 -0.34
CA PHE A 42 10.67 9.03 -0.81
C PHE A 42 9.71 8.93 0.38
N MET A 43 8.66 9.71 0.37
CA MET A 43 7.62 9.77 1.44
C MET A 43 8.22 9.85 2.86
N PRO A 44 8.97 10.91 3.21
CA PRO A 44 9.55 11.05 4.54
C PRO A 44 8.45 11.19 5.61
N ASP A 45 8.74 10.69 6.82
CA ASP A 45 7.87 10.83 8.01
C ASP A 45 6.44 10.26 7.85
N THR A 46 6.25 9.30 6.92
CA THR A 46 4.97 8.61 6.72
C THR A 46 4.93 7.28 7.44
N LEU A 47 3.72 6.82 7.82
CA LEU A 47 3.49 5.46 8.25
C LEU A 47 3.24 4.56 7.04
N VAL A 48 3.96 3.45 6.98
CA VAL A 48 3.89 2.45 5.92
C VAL A 48 3.86 1.04 6.50
N PHE A 49 3.44 0.08 5.71
CA PHE A 49 3.67 -1.33 5.98
C PHE A 49 5.11 -1.71 5.62
N PRO A 50 5.67 -2.77 6.20
CA PRO A 50 6.96 -3.33 5.77
C PRO A 50 6.96 -3.63 4.27
N GLY A 51 8.07 -3.30 3.59
CA GLY A 51 8.19 -3.59 2.17
C GLY A 51 9.17 -2.70 1.44
N GLY A 52 9.63 -3.18 0.29
CA GLY A 52 10.62 -2.49 -0.53
C GLY A 52 10.68 -3.00 -1.97
N ALA A 53 11.75 -2.63 -2.65
CA ALA A 53 11.96 -3.02 -4.04
C ALA A 53 12.28 -4.52 -4.17
N VAL A 54 11.85 -5.11 -5.28
CA VAL A 54 12.34 -6.44 -5.69
C VAL A 54 13.76 -6.28 -6.19
N ASP A 55 14.69 -6.99 -5.58
CA ASP A 55 16.10 -6.99 -5.94
C ASP A 55 16.46 -8.15 -6.89
N PRO A 56 17.54 -8.02 -7.68
CA PRO A 56 17.98 -9.10 -8.57
C PRO A 56 18.26 -10.43 -7.85
N GLY A 57 18.58 -10.38 -6.54
CA GLY A 57 18.79 -11.55 -5.70
C GLY A 57 17.51 -12.29 -5.28
N ASP A 58 16.35 -11.65 -5.41
CA ASP A 58 15.07 -12.24 -5.03
C ASP A 58 14.56 -13.29 -6.05
N GLY A 59 15.04 -13.23 -7.31
CA GLY A 59 14.69 -14.20 -8.34
C GLY A 59 14.54 -13.60 -9.74
N PRO A 60 13.97 -14.36 -10.69
CA PRO A 60 13.73 -13.85 -12.03
C PRO A 60 12.81 -12.63 -12.02
N GLU A 61 13.23 -11.56 -12.70
CA GLU A 61 12.49 -10.29 -12.74
C GLU A 61 11.03 -10.48 -13.16
N GLY A 62 10.13 -9.91 -12.38
CA GLY A 62 8.69 -9.97 -12.62
C GLY A 62 8.00 -11.30 -12.30
N SER A 63 8.73 -12.32 -11.87
CA SER A 63 8.14 -13.60 -11.46
C SER A 63 7.45 -13.49 -10.09
N ASP A 64 6.44 -14.32 -9.85
CA ASP A 64 5.78 -14.38 -8.55
C ASP A 64 6.78 -14.72 -7.45
N ALA A 65 7.68 -15.67 -7.71
CA ALA A 65 8.73 -16.06 -6.77
C ALA A 65 9.64 -14.90 -6.34
N ALA A 66 9.95 -13.95 -7.26
CA ALA A 66 10.75 -12.78 -6.93
C ALA A 66 10.00 -11.81 -6.01
N PHE A 67 8.71 -11.58 -6.26
CA PHE A 67 7.89 -10.75 -5.36
C PHE A 67 7.73 -11.39 -3.98
N ASP A 68 7.50 -12.70 -3.91
CA ASP A 68 7.35 -13.43 -2.65
C ASP A 68 8.66 -13.43 -1.85
N ALA A 69 9.80 -13.57 -2.52
CA ALA A 69 11.12 -13.49 -1.89
C ALA A 69 11.40 -12.08 -1.36
N ALA A 70 11.12 -11.03 -2.14
CA ALA A 70 11.24 -9.65 -1.71
C ALA A 70 10.35 -9.36 -0.49
N ALA A 71 9.08 -9.79 -0.51
CA ALA A 71 8.15 -9.63 0.61
C ALA A 71 8.71 -10.22 1.92
N ARG A 72 9.24 -11.44 1.86
CA ARG A 72 9.83 -12.13 3.03
C ARG A 72 11.13 -11.50 3.48
N ARG A 73 12.00 -11.09 2.54
CA ARG A 73 13.25 -10.41 2.85
C ARG A 73 13.00 -9.10 3.57
N GLU A 74 12.12 -8.25 3.03
CA GLU A 74 11.77 -6.95 3.62
C GLU A 74 11.12 -7.08 5.01
N CYS A 75 10.23 -8.05 5.21
CA CYS A 75 9.66 -8.31 6.54
C CYS A 75 10.74 -8.68 7.56
N ARG A 76 11.71 -9.51 7.15
CA ARG A 76 12.82 -9.89 8.05
C ARG A 76 13.74 -8.70 8.34
N GLU A 77 14.04 -7.88 7.32
CA GLU A 77 14.97 -6.75 7.43
C GLU A 77 14.36 -5.58 8.20
N GLU A 78 13.12 -5.20 7.89
CA GLU A 78 12.46 -4.02 8.44
C GLU A 78 11.66 -4.28 9.73
N ALA A 79 11.11 -5.49 9.89
CA ALA A 79 10.24 -5.84 11.01
C ALA A 79 10.77 -6.99 11.90
N GLY A 80 11.89 -7.63 11.53
CA GLY A 80 12.42 -8.80 12.25
C GLY A 80 11.57 -10.07 12.12
N VAL A 81 10.52 -10.06 11.29
CA VAL A 81 9.56 -11.15 11.16
C VAL A 81 9.98 -12.10 10.04
N VAL A 82 10.09 -13.39 10.36
CA VAL A 82 10.40 -14.44 9.38
C VAL A 82 9.10 -15.08 8.92
N LEU A 83 8.81 -14.97 7.62
CA LEU A 83 7.62 -15.54 6.99
C LEU A 83 7.97 -16.72 6.08
N ASP A 84 7.10 -17.70 6.00
CA ASP A 84 7.12 -18.70 4.92
C ASP A 84 6.33 -18.19 3.69
N VAL A 85 6.56 -18.80 2.52
CA VAL A 85 5.82 -18.45 1.29
C VAL A 85 4.32 -18.72 1.43
N HIS A 86 3.95 -19.69 2.22
CA HIS A 86 2.55 -20.06 2.47
C HIS A 86 1.81 -19.05 3.37
N ASP A 87 2.54 -18.19 4.08
CA ASP A 87 1.96 -17.14 4.92
C ASP A 87 1.50 -15.94 4.10
N LEU A 88 2.02 -15.80 2.86
CA LEU A 88 1.76 -14.66 2.00
C LEU A 88 0.49 -14.84 1.18
N HIS A 89 -0.47 -13.96 1.39
CA HIS A 89 -1.68 -13.87 0.58
C HIS A 89 -1.65 -12.56 -0.24
N TRP A 90 -1.37 -12.65 -1.56
CA TRP A 90 -1.44 -11.50 -2.46
C TRP A 90 -2.88 -11.03 -2.63
N PHE A 91 -3.21 -9.82 -2.15
CA PHE A 91 -4.57 -9.31 -2.16
C PHE A 91 -4.77 -8.05 -2.98
N ASP A 92 -3.70 -7.32 -3.33
CA ASP A 92 -3.81 -6.09 -4.12
C ASP A 92 -2.54 -5.78 -4.91
N THR A 93 -2.67 -4.92 -5.92
CA THR A 93 -1.55 -4.39 -6.70
C THR A 93 -1.78 -2.91 -6.97
N TRP A 94 -0.77 -2.11 -6.70
CA TRP A 94 -0.78 -0.67 -6.97
C TRP A 94 0.31 -0.29 -7.95
N LEU A 95 -0.03 0.59 -8.90
CA LEU A 95 0.93 1.18 -9.82
C LEU A 95 0.93 2.70 -9.62
N THR A 96 2.12 3.25 -9.40
CA THR A 96 2.28 4.70 -9.23
C THR A 96 1.79 5.45 -10.49
N PRO A 97 1.09 6.58 -10.33
CA PRO A 97 0.63 7.42 -11.44
C PRO A 97 1.72 7.73 -12.47
N THR A 98 1.33 7.88 -13.73
CA THR A 98 2.28 8.11 -14.84
C THR A 98 3.04 9.43 -14.71
N ALA A 99 2.43 10.43 -14.05
CA ALA A 99 3.06 11.74 -13.84
C ALA A 99 4.19 11.74 -12.80
N GLU A 100 4.32 10.68 -12.01
CA GLU A 100 5.35 10.60 -10.97
C GLU A 100 6.71 10.18 -11.55
N PRO A 101 7.82 10.85 -11.16
CA PRO A 101 9.15 10.56 -11.68
C PRO A 101 9.71 9.21 -11.20
N ARG A 102 9.23 8.71 -10.07
CA ARG A 102 9.58 7.40 -9.52
C ARG A 102 8.33 6.55 -9.44
N ARG A 103 8.29 5.51 -10.23
CA ARG A 103 7.13 4.64 -10.32
C ARG A 103 7.44 3.26 -9.78
N TYR A 104 6.45 2.69 -9.08
CA TYR A 104 6.51 1.35 -8.52
C TYR A 104 5.28 0.55 -8.95
N TRP A 105 5.52 -0.70 -9.33
CA TRP A 105 4.52 -1.74 -9.38
C TRP A 105 4.63 -2.50 -8.07
N ALA A 106 3.74 -2.22 -7.14
CA ALA A 106 3.81 -2.76 -5.80
C ALA A 106 2.72 -3.83 -5.59
N ARG A 107 3.11 -5.07 -5.28
CA ARG A 107 2.20 -6.10 -4.81
C ARG A 107 2.00 -5.95 -3.31
N PHE A 108 0.76 -6.07 -2.87
CA PHE A 108 0.38 -6.03 -1.48
C PHE A 108 -0.01 -7.42 -1.00
N TYR A 109 0.68 -7.89 -0.01
CA TYR A 109 0.45 -9.17 0.64
C TYR A 109 -0.14 -8.98 2.03
N LEU A 110 -0.98 -9.90 2.45
CA LEU A 110 -1.40 -10.06 3.82
C LEU A 110 -0.68 -11.28 4.41
N ALA A 111 -0.09 -11.15 5.59
CA ALA A 111 0.46 -12.24 6.35
C ALA A 111 -0.13 -12.24 7.76
N ARG A 112 -0.73 -13.37 8.16
CA ARG A 112 -1.27 -13.56 9.50
C ARG A 112 -0.20 -14.19 10.38
N LEU A 113 0.09 -13.53 11.50
CA LEU A 113 1.03 -14.03 12.49
C LEU A 113 0.29 -14.77 13.60
N ALA A 114 0.81 -15.92 14.00
CA ALA A 114 0.34 -16.62 15.17
C ALA A 114 0.68 -15.85 16.46
N GLU A 115 -0.02 -16.16 17.54
CA GLU A 115 0.29 -15.63 18.87
C GLU A 115 1.72 -16.03 19.27
N GLY A 116 2.55 -15.06 19.63
CA GLY A 116 3.98 -15.26 19.92
C GLY A 116 4.93 -14.85 18.80
N GLU A 117 4.58 -15.04 17.53
CA GLU A 117 5.40 -14.59 16.40
C GLU A 117 5.37 -13.06 16.21
N ALA A 118 4.30 -12.44 16.69
CA ALA A 118 4.09 -10.99 16.58
C ALA A 118 4.80 -10.16 17.66
N GLU A 119 5.30 -10.80 18.73
CA GLU A 119 5.88 -10.09 19.89
C GLU A 119 7.27 -9.56 19.60
N ASP A 120 8.01 -10.20 18.70
CA ASP A 120 9.37 -9.83 18.33
C ASP A 120 9.45 -8.79 17.19
N ALA A 121 8.30 -8.40 16.61
CA ALA A 121 8.30 -7.43 15.55
C ALA A 121 8.75 -6.04 16.02
N ALA A 122 9.87 -5.55 15.46
CA ALA A 122 10.49 -4.27 15.81
C ALA A 122 11.08 -3.62 14.54
N ALA A 123 11.08 -2.27 14.50
CA ALA A 123 11.74 -1.54 13.43
C ALA A 123 13.26 -1.77 13.42
N ASP A 124 13.87 -1.78 12.23
CA ASP A 124 15.31 -1.99 12.02
C ASP A 124 16.21 -0.86 12.57
N GLY A 125 15.63 0.33 12.79
CA GLY A 125 16.35 1.51 13.31
C GLY A 125 17.20 2.25 12.27
N HIS A 126 17.27 1.77 11.01
CA HIS A 126 18.04 2.39 9.93
C HIS A 126 17.16 3.21 8.98
N GLU A 127 16.32 2.55 8.20
CA GLU A 127 15.39 3.21 7.27
C GLU A 127 14.08 3.60 7.95
N THR A 128 13.69 2.86 9.00
CA THR A 128 12.53 3.08 9.82
C THR A 128 12.94 3.29 11.27
N HIS A 129 12.33 4.26 11.95
CA HIS A 129 12.72 4.63 13.32
C HIS A 129 11.79 4.09 14.40
N GLU A 130 10.58 3.73 14.03
CA GLU A 130 9.55 3.30 14.95
C GLU A 130 8.67 2.24 14.30
N GLY A 131 8.61 1.07 14.93
CA GLY A 131 7.69 0.00 14.59
C GLY A 131 6.63 -0.12 15.67
N ARG A 132 5.34 -0.21 15.28
CA ARG A 132 4.26 -0.39 16.24
C ARG A 132 3.11 -1.23 15.72
N TRP A 133 2.51 -1.98 16.63
CA TRP A 133 1.23 -2.62 16.43
C TRP A 133 0.09 -1.66 16.79
N ALA A 134 -0.88 -1.51 15.92
CA ALA A 134 -2.10 -0.74 16.20
C ALA A 134 -3.26 -1.31 15.38
N THR A 135 -4.47 -1.09 15.83
CA THR A 135 -5.65 -1.40 15.01
C THR A 135 -5.74 -0.42 13.83
N PRO A 136 -6.31 -0.85 12.68
CA PRO A 136 -6.57 0.08 11.57
C PRO A 136 -7.36 1.32 12.01
N ALA A 137 -8.32 1.17 12.91
CA ALA A 137 -9.12 2.27 13.44
C ALA A 137 -8.28 3.28 14.24
N GLU A 138 -7.35 2.82 15.09
CA GLU A 138 -6.43 3.71 15.84
C GLU A 138 -5.53 4.50 14.89
N ILE A 139 -4.99 3.86 13.84
CA ILE A 139 -4.14 4.52 12.85
C ILE A 139 -4.94 5.58 12.07
N LEU A 140 -6.15 5.23 11.61
CA LEU A 140 -7.04 6.16 10.90
C LEU A 140 -7.48 7.33 11.80
N ALA A 141 -7.69 7.09 13.10
CA ALA A 141 -7.97 8.16 14.05
C ALA A 141 -6.78 9.13 14.22
N ALA A 142 -5.55 8.60 14.31
CA ALA A 142 -4.34 9.43 14.35
C ALA A 142 -4.14 10.23 13.04
N TRP A 143 -4.39 9.61 11.89
CA TRP A 143 -4.38 10.28 10.60
C TRP A 143 -5.46 11.38 10.52
N ALA A 144 -6.66 11.13 11.02
CA ALA A 144 -7.73 12.14 11.05
C ALA A 144 -7.36 13.39 11.87
N ARG A 145 -6.52 13.20 12.92
CA ARG A 145 -5.97 14.29 13.74
C ARG A 145 -4.66 14.88 13.21
N GLU A 146 -4.21 14.46 12.00
CA GLU A 146 -2.95 14.90 11.36
C GLU A 146 -1.67 14.58 12.15
N GLU A 147 -1.73 13.60 13.05
CA GLU A 147 -0.59 13.12 13.82
C GLU A 147 0.34 12.22 12.98
N VAL A 148 -0.22 11.61 11.93
CA VAL A 148 0.51 10.76 10.99
C VAL A 148 0.07 11.02 9.55
N ASP A 149 1.00 10.87 8.61
CA ASP A 149 0.70 10.87 7.18
C ASP A 149 0.67 9.44 6.64
N LEU A 150 -0.26 9.15 5.74
CA LEU A 150 -0.48 7.85 5.11
C LEU A 150 -0.44 7.99 3.59
N PRO A 151 0.45 7.28 2.89
CA PRO A 151 0.39 7.20 1.43
C PRO A 151 -0.95 6.66 0.94
N PRO A 152 -1.44 7.06 -0.25
CA PRO A 152 -2.73 6.62 -0.78
C PRO A 152 -2.98 5.10 -0.72
N PRO A 153 -2.05 4.22 -1.13
CA PRO A 153 -2.25 2.78 -1.01
C PRO A 153 -2.40 2.31 0.44
N THR A 154 -1.58 2.86 1.36
CA THR A 154 -1.64 2.53 2.79
C THR A 154 -2.96 2.98 3.41
N LEU A 155 -3.39 4.22 3.11
CA LEU A 155 -4.67 4.77 3.57
C LEU A 155 -5.85 3.92 3.10
N CYS A 156 -5.90 3.61 1.80
CA CYS A 156 -6.95 2.77 1.22
C CYS A 156 -6.98 1.36 1.83
N THR A 157 -5.81 0.76 2.05
CA THR A 157 -5.71 -0.56 2.69
C THR A 157 -6.23 -0.52 4.14
N LEU A 158 -5.84 0.50 4.91
CA LEU A 158 -6.32 0.67 6.30
C LEU A 158 -7.83 0.91 6.37
N MET A 159 -8.40 1.69 5.43
CA MET A 159 -9.85 1.89 5.35
C MET A 159 -10.58 0.56 5.14
N ARG A 160 -10.09 -0.29 4.22
CA ARG A 160 -10.65 -1.62 3.99
C ARG A 160 -10.53 -2.53 5.20
N LEU A 161 -9.38 -2.50 5.87
CA LEU A 161 -9.15 -3.33 7.06
C LEU A 161 -9.98 -2.89 8.28
N ALA A 162 -10.30 -1.61 8.38
CA ALA A 162 -11.16 -1.07 9.45
C ALA A 162 -12.65 -1.32 9.22
N ASP A 163 -13.06 -1.61 7.99
CA ASP A 163 -14.45 -1.93 7.64
C ASP A 163 -14.77 -3.39 8.00
N GLU A 164 -16.01 -3.66 8.39
CA GLU A 164 -16.53 -5.03 8.59
C GLU A 164 -16.38 -5.92 7.33
N ARG A 165 -16.21 -5.32 6.15
CA ARG A 165 -15.93 -5.98 4.87
C ARG A 165 -14.51 -6.51 4.70
N ARG A 166 -13.65 -6.41 5.70
CA ARG A 166 -12.26 -6.96 5.63
C ARG A 166 -12.21 -8.45 5.22
N ALA A 167 -13.25 -9.20 5.53
CA ALA A 167 -13.38 -10.58 5.06
C ALA A 167 -13.33 -10.70 3.53
N GLY A 168 -13.76 -9.67 2.79
CA GLY A 168 -13.66 -9.59 1.34
C GLY A 168 -12.25 -9.47 0.83
N LEU A 169 -11.32 -8.82 1.57
CA LEU A 169 -9.90 -8.76 1.19
C LEU A 169 -9.23 -10.13 1.24
N LEU A 170 -9.66 -10.95 2.18
CA LEU A 170 -9.11 -12.29 2.41
C LEU A 170 -9.67 -13.35 1.45
N GLY A 171 -10.77 -13.05 0.76
CA GLY A 171 -11.49 -13.95 -0.13
C GLY A 171 -11.42 -13.57 -1.61
N LEU A 172 -10.62 -12.57 -1.99
CA LEU A 172 -10.50 -12.17 -3.40
C LEU A 172 -9.81 -13.28 -4.22
N PRO A 173 -10.38 -13.67 -5.38
CA PRO A 173 -9.73 -14.63 -6.26
C PRO A 173 -8.42 -14.03 -6.81
N PRO A 174 -7.35 -14.83 -6.94
CA PRO A 174 -6.04 -14.36 -7.42
C PRO A 174 -6.14 -13.55 -8.73
N ALA A 175 -6.99 -13.95 -9.66
CA ALA A 175 -7.19 -13.26 -10.94
C ALA A 175 -7.62 -11.78 -10.80
N ALA A 176 -8.30 -11.41 -9.72
CA ALA A 176 -8.76 -10.04 -9.51
C ALA A 176 -7.65 -9.08 -9.05
N VAL A 177 -6.54 -9.60 -8.53
CA VAL A 177 -5.42 -8.78 -7.99
C VAL A 177 -4.31 -8.53 -9.01
N HIS A 178 -4.34 -9.21 -10.16
CA HIS A 178 -3.33 -9.07 -11.22
C HIS A 178 -3.41 -7.74 -11.96
N GLU A 179 -4.58 -7.11 -12.04
CA GLU A 179 -4.70 -5.79 -12.67
C GLU A 179 -4.43 -4.70 -11.62
N PRO A 180 -3.41 -3.84 -11.83
CA PRO A 180 -3.04 -2.86 -10.83
C PRO A 180 -4.07 -1.74 -10.70
N ILE A 181 -4.25 -1.24 -9.50
CA ILE A 181 -4.88 0.05 -9.26
C ILE A 181 -3.87 1.10 -9.73
N LEU A 182 -4.17 1.73 -10.85
CA LEU A 182 -3.38 2.84 -11.41
C LEU A 182 -4.15 4.14 -11.24
N PRO A 183 -3.88 4.94 -10.21
CA PRO A 183 -4.52 6.24 -10.07
C PRO A 183 -4.03 7.24 -11.11
N LYS A 184 -4.84 8.27 -11.39
CA LYS A 184 -4.42 9.45 -12.15
C LYS A 184 -4.19 10.62 -11.21
N GLY A 185 -3.03 11.29 -11.34
CA GLY A 185 -2.70 12.49 -10.59
C GLY A 185 -3.11 13.74 -11.37
N LEU A 186 -3.81 14.65 -10.72
CA LEU A 186 -4.25 15.92 -11.30
C LEU A 186 -3.86 17.06 -10.37
N LEU A 187 -3.52 18.22 -10.96
CA LEU A 187 -3.46 19.48 -10.23
C LEU A 187 -4.79 20.22 -10.45
N GLN A 188 -5.49 20.49 -9.38
CA GLN A 188 -6.76 21.21 -9.39
C GLN A 188 -6.68 22.41 -8.42
N PRO A 189 -7.36 23.54 -8.70
CA PRO A 189 -7.44 24.64 -7.75
C PRO A 189 -8.26 24.21 -6.52
N ASP A 190 -7.78 24.57 -5.34
CA ASP A 190 -8.55 24.49 -4.10
C ASP A 190 -9.58 25.66 -3.98
N ALA A 191 -10.25 25.76 -2.85
CA ALA A 191 -11.23 26.81 -2.60
C ALA A 191 -10.63 28.25 -2.63
N ASN A 192 -9.31 28.38 -2.47
CA ASN A 192 -8.59 29.65 -2.51
C ASN A 192 -7.96 29.90 -3.88
N GLY A 193 -8.10 28.96 -4.83
CA GLY A 193 -7.49 29.02 -6.15
C GLY A 193 -6.04 28.52 -6.21
N GLU A 194 -5.52 27.94 -5.12
CA GLU A 194 -4.19 27.35 -5.08
C GLU A 194 -4.19 25.94 -5.66
N ALA A 195 -3.14 25.58 -6.40
CA ALA A 195 -3.03 24.26 -7.01
C ALA A 195 -2.80 23.19 -5.94
N GLN A 196 -3.69 22.22 -5.86
CA GLN A 196 -3.54 21.04 -5.01
C GLN A 196 -3.51 19.76 -5.82
N LEU A 197 -2.76 18.77 -5.35
CA LEU A 197 -2.68 17.47 -5.98
C LEU A 197 -3.88 16.62 -5.59
N VAL A 198 -4.57 16.08 -6.59
CA VAL A 198 -5.68 15.14 -6.44
C VAL A 198 -5.31 13.83 -7.12
N ILE A 199 -5.45 12.73 -6.40
CA ILE A 199 -5.36 11.37 -6.90
C ILE A 199 -6.76 10.87 -7.19
N VAL A 200 -7.02 10.50 -8.44
CA VAL A 200 -8.31 9.97 -8.92
C VAL A 200 -8.19 8.46 -9.11
N LEU A 201 -9.01 7.70 -8.41
CA LEU A 201 -8.99 6.25 -8.49
C LEU A 201 -9.77 5.73 -9.72
N PRO A 202 -9.44 4.52 -10.22
CA PRO A 202 -9.96 4.02 -11.49
C PRO A 202 -11.47 3.80 -11.56
N HIS A 203 -12.20 3.82 -10.44
CA HIS A 203 -13.67 3.71 -10.39
C HIS A 203 -14.38 5.07 -10.34
N ASP A 204 -13.65 6.20 -10.33
CA ASP A 204 -14.25 7.53 -10.46
C ASP A 204 -14.92 7.64 -11.86
N PRO A 205 -16.17 8.13 -11.93
CA PRO A 205 -16.88 8.28 -13.21
C PRO A 205 -16.13 9.11 -14.25
N ALA A 206 -15.33 10.10 -13.82
CA ALA A 206 -14.55 10.93 -14.74
C ALA A 206 -13.20 10.31 -15.15
N TYR A 207 -12.80 9.20 -14.53
CA TYR A 207 -11.48 8.60 -14.76
C TYR A 207 -11.16 8.31 -16.23
N PRO A 208 -12.11 7.82 -17.09
CA PRO A 208 -11.82 7.56 -18.50
C PRO A 208 -11.39 8.80 -19.29
N ASP A 209 -11.94 9.96 -18.94
CA ASP A 209 -11.73 11.22 -19.64
C ASP A 209 -10.50 12.00 -19.17
N LEU A 210 -9.86 11.53 -18.09
CA LEU A 210 -8.69 12.20 -17.53
C LEU A 210 -7.40 11.77 -18.23
N PRO A 211 -6.39 12.68 -18.33
CA PRO A 211 -5.10 12.35 -18.94
C PRO A 211 -4.35 11.28 -18.14
N GLY A 212 -3.47 10.55 -18.84
CA GLY A 212 -2.63 9.48 -18.27
C GLY A 212 -3.13 8.08 -18.63
N ASP A 213 -2.28 7.09 -18.39
CA ASP A 213 -2.56 5.69 -18.66
C ASP A 213 -3.57 5.11 -17.67
N GLY A 214 -4.09 3.94 -18.00
CA GLY A 214 -4.98 3.15 -17.17
C GLY A 214 -6.37 3.00 -17.75
N ALA A 215 -7.05 1.93 -17.32
CA ALA A 215 -8.43 1.63 -17.64
C ALA A 215 -9.33 1.83 -16.41
N PRO A 216 -10.63 2.06 -16.60
CA PRO A 216 -11.59 2.03 -15.49
C PRO A 216 -11.46 0.74 -14.68
N ALA A 217 -11.54 0.87 -13.38
CA ALA A 217 -11.28 -0.25 -12.49
C ALA A 217 -12.43 -1.23 -12.41
N PRO A 218 -12.07 -2.46 -12.12
CA PRO A 218 -12.99 -3.48 -11.70
C PRO A 218 -13.72 -3.09 -10.40
N ALA A 219 -14.89 -3.73 -10.18
CA ALA A 219 -15.73 -3.51 -9.00
C ALA A 219 -15.05 -3.70 -7.64
N ARG A 220 -13.87 -4.37 -7.61
CA ARG A 220 -13.08 -4.61 -6.39
C ARG A 220 -12.60 -3.36 -5.65
N VAL A 221 -12.57 -2.21 -6.34
CA VAL A 221 -12.16 -0.92 -5.75
C VAL A 221 -13.33 0.03 -5.51
N ALA A 222 -14.57 -0.43 -5.74
CA ALA A 222 -15.76 0.39 -5.57
C ALA A 222 -16.05 0.79 -4.10
N ASP A 223 -15.42 0.12 -3.15
CA ASP A 223 -15.47 0.42 -1.71
C ASP A 223 -14.47 1.49 -1.27
N LEU A 224 -13.56 1.89 -2.16
CA LEU A 224 -12.58 2.95 -1.91
C LEU A 224 -13.16 4.34 -2.23
N PRO A 225 -12.61 5.42 -1.68
CA PRO A 225 -12.96 6.77 -2.11
C PRO A 225 -12.63 6.98 -3.58
N HIS A 226 -13.46 7.72 -4.30
CA HIS A 226 -13.22 8.02 -5.71
C HIS A 226 -11.95 8.86 -5.91
N ARG A 227 -11.69 9.76 -4.97
CA ARG A 227 -10.57 10.71 -5.02
C ARG A 227 -9.92 10.89 -3.67
N LEU A 228 -8.64 11.21 -3.72
CA LEU A 228 -7.86 11.63 -2.57
C LEU A 228 -7.20 12.97 -2.89
N VAL A 229 -7.41 13.97 -2.07
CA VAL A 229 -6.79 15.28 -2.21
C VAL A 229 -5.64 15.44 -1.22
N ARG A 230 -4.54 16.04 -1.65
CA ARG A 230 -3.42 16.39 -0.77
C ARG A 230 -3.75 17.67 -0.01
N ALA A 231 -4.17 17.55 1.24
CA ALA A 231 -4.47 18.65 2.14
C ALA A 231 -3.31 18.84 3.15
N GLY A 232 -2.49 19.86 2.94
CA GLY A 232 -1.27 20.03 3.74
C GLY A 232 -0.33 18.83 3.63
N ARG A 233 -0.09 18.14 4.75
CA ARG A 233 0.77 16.96 4.82
C ARG A 233 0.03 15.63 4.61
N THR A 234 -1.30 15.62 4.64
CA THR A 234 -2.09 14.38 4.62
C THR A 234 -2.95 14.28 3.37
N TRP A 235 -3.31 13.03 3.01
CA TRP A 235 -4.29 12.74 1.98
C TRP A 235 -5.69 12.66 2.60
N ARG A 236 -6.69 13.22 1.95
CA ARG A 236 -8.08 13.22 2.39
C ARG A 236 -9.01 12.72 1.28
N PRO A 237 -9.99 11.86 1.58
CA PRO A 237 -11.08 11.55 0.65
C PRO A 237 -11.89 12.81 0.30
N CYS A 238 -12.33 12.92 -0.96
CA CYS A 238 -13.19 13.99 -1.45
C CYS A 238 -14.13 13.51 -2.56
#